data_c757d6dd58bd66a339c97531209a3374
#
_entry.id   c757d6dd58bd66a339c97531209a3374
#
_cell.length_a   1.000
_cell.length_b   1.000
_cell.length_c   1.000
_cell.angle_alpha   90.00
_cell.angle_beta   90.00
_cell.angle_gamma   90.00
#
_symmetry.space_group_name_H-M   'P 1'
#
loop_
_entity.id
_entity.type
_entity.pdbx_description
1 polymer ?
#
loop_
_entity_poly.entity_id
_entity_poly.type
_entity_poly.pdbx_seq_one_letter_code
_entity_poly.pdbx_strand_id
1 'polypeptide(L)'
;VVKEAALFNLATLRSQTVFRLPSGHMMGWEGVMDRFGSCEGSCTHVWNYETATPYLFGELAKTMRDVEFNYATKENGLMNFRASLPLSEASKGNNPAADGQMGCIMKIYREWQLSGDNDFLKNNWEQVKKVLSYAWIEKGWDGNQDGVMEGSQHNTMDVNYFGPNPQMGFWYMGALKAAEKMSIAMKDKNFAKKCRTLFEKGSEWMDENLFNGEYYEHKITDPK
;
A
#
# COMPACT_ATOMS: atom_id res chain seq x y z
N VAL A 1 23.13 -17.22 3.96
CA VAL A 1 22.47 -16.10 3.22
C VAL A 1 21.07 -15.82 3.79
N VAL A 2 20.11 -16.80 3.79
CA VAL A 2 18.72 -16.53 4.28
C VAL A 2 18.68 -16.17 5.76
N LYS A 3 19.42 -16.88 6.62
CA LYS A 3 19.52 -16.57 8.07
C LYS A 3 20.13 -15.19 8.32
N GLU A 4 21.13 -14.82 7.55
CA GLU A 4 21.79 -13.52 7.66
C GLU A 4 20.86 -12.38 7.21
N ALA A 5 20.15 -12.55 6.10
CA ALA A 5 19.16 -11.58 5.64
C ALA A 5 18.06 -11.35 6.68
N ALA A 6 17.56 -12.41 7.33
CA ALA A 6 16.60 -12.28 8.43
C ALA A 6 17.16 -11.54 9.64
N LEU A 7 18.44 -11.77 10.00
CA LEU A 7 19.11 -11.09 11.11
C LEU A 7 19.32 -9.59 10.85
N PHE A 8 19.61 -9.18 9.62
CA PHE A 8 19.70 -7.76 9.26
C PHE A 8 18.37 -7.03 9.47
N ASN A 9 17.25 -7.63 9.09
CA ASN A 9 15.92 -7.06 9.34
C ASN A 9 15.62 -6.90 10.85
N LEU A 10 16.06 -7.85 11.68
CA LEU A 10 15.90 -7.76 13.12
C LEU A 10 16.61 -6.55 13.73
N ALA A 11 17.77 -6.15 13.20
CA ALA A 11 18.48 -4.96 13.67
C ALA A 11 17.64 -3.69 13.45
N THR A 12 16.99 -3.57 12.28
CA THR A 12 16.09 -2.45 11.97
C THR A 12 14.87 -2.44 12.90
N LEU A 13 14.23 -3.58 13.11
CA LEU A 13 13.06 -3.71 13.99
C LEU A 13 13.38 -3.41 15.46
N ARG A 14 14.66 -3.47 15.86
CA ARG A 14 15.14 -3.13 17.21
C ARG A 14 15.72 -1.73 17.32
N SER A 15 15.64 -0.94 16.27
CA SER A 15 16.10 0.45 16.29
C SER A 15 15.18 1.34 17.14
N GLN A 16 15.69 2.50 17.53
CA GLN A 16 14.89 3.49 18.28
C GLN A 16 13.75 4.10 17.47
N THR A 17 13.78 3.94 16.16
CA THR A 17 12.73 4.44 15.25
C THR A 17 11.56 3.48 15.12
N VAL A 18 11.69 2.26 15.62
CA VAL A 18 10.61 1.27 15.67
C VAL A 18 10.19 1.09 17.12
N PHE A 19 8.93 1.36 17.40
CA PHE A 19 8.41 1.37 18.77
C PHE A 19 6.94 0.95 18.82
N ARG A 20 6.48 0.66 20.01
CA ARG A 20 5.10 0.27 20.29
C ARG A 20 4.44 1.34 21.15
N LEU A 21 3.25 1.77 20.71
CA LEU A 21 2.43 2.70 21.50
C LEU A 21 1.78 2.00 22.70
N PRO A 22 1.38 2.74 23.75
CA PRO A 22 0.60 2.17 24.86
C PRO A 22 -0.68 1.48 24.42
N SER A 23 -1.27 1.89 23.30
CA SER A 23 -2.43 1.26 22.65
C SER A 23 -2.11 -0.10 22.01
N GLY A 24 -0.83 -0.48 21.93
CA GLY A 24 -0.38 -1.73 21.31
C GLY A 24 0.04 -1.62 19.86
N HIS A 25 -0.27 -0.50 19.17
CA HIS A 25 0.10 -0.31 17.77
C HIS A 25 1.61 -0.16 17.59
N MET A 26 2.13 -0.83 16.58
CA MET A 26 3.52 -0.68 16.14
C MET A 26 3.65 0.50 15.18
N MET A 27 4.64 1.33 15.42
CA MET A 27 5.05 2.43 14.55
C MET A 27 6.51 2.24 14.15
N GLY A 28 6.85 2.68 12.94
CA GLY A 28 8.22 2.62 12.48
C GLY A 28 8.55 3.79 11.54
N TRP A 29 9.47 4.63 11.98
CA TRP A 29 9.93 5.81 11.26
C TRP A 29 11.22 5.52 10.50
N GLU A 30 11.50 6.25 9.45
CA GLU A 30 12.59 5.97 8.50
C GLU A 30 13.98 6.36 9.00
N GLY A 31 14.22 6.57 10.19
CA GLY A 31 15.55 6.91 10.66
C GLY A 31 15.52 7.94 11.79
N VAL A 32 16.67 8.37 12.22
CA VAL A 32 16.84 9.27 13.36
C VAL A 32 17.73 10.44 12.96
N MET A 33 17.21 11.66 13.14
CA MET A 33 18.01 12.88 13.21
C MET A 33 18.13 13.32 14.68
N ASP A 34 19.12 14.15 14.99
CA ASP A 34 19.42 14.59 16.37
C ASP A 34 18.21 15.13 17.13
N ARG A 35 17.30 15.81 16.47
CA ARG A 35 16.15 16.48 17.08
C ARG A 35 14.82 15.93 16.66
N PHE A 36 14.77 15.30 15.52
CA PHE A 36 13.55 14.77 14.90
C PHE A 36 13.87 13.40 14.34
N GLY A 37 12.94 12.47 14.41
CA GLY A 37 13.02 11.30 13.53
C GLY A 37 13.18 11.79 12.09
N SER A 38 14.09 11.21 11.34
CA SER A 38 14.12 11.43 9.89
C SER A 38 12.78 10.93 9.33
N CYS A 39 12.00 11.79 8.70
CA CYS A 39 10.71 11.40 8.18
C CYS A 39 9.75 10.87 9.25
N GLU A 40 9.20 11.78 10.04
CA GLU A 40 8.17 11.49 11.05
C GLU A 40 7.01 10.66 10.48
N GLY A 41 6.59 9.67 11.25
CA GLY A 41 5.47 8.79 10.92
C GLY A 41 5.86 7.52 10.17
N SER A 42 5.00 6.51 10.25
CA SER A 42 5.15 5.27 9.50
C SER A 42 4.81 5.50 8.04
N CYS A 43 5.80 5.36 7.16
CA CYS A 43 5.66 5.59 5.74
C CYS A 43 5.16 4.35 5.01
N THR A 44 4.02 4.43 4.35
CA THR A 44 3.36 3.30 3.69
C THR A 44 4.23 2.65 2.62
N HIS A 45 4.88 3.44 1.76
CA HIS A 45 5.70 2.90 0.68
C HIS A 45 7.04 2.35 1.18
N VAL A 46 7.64 2.92 2.20
CA VAL A 46 8.88 2.39 2.79
C VAL A 46 8.62 1.04 3.46
N TRP A 47 7.51 0.90 4.18
CA TRP A 47 7.12 -0.37 4.78
C TRP A 47 6.68 -1.44 3.77
N ASN A 48 6.59 -1.13 2.49
CA ASN A 48 6.43 -2.14 1.44
C ASN A 48 7.69 -3.02 1.28
N TYR A 49 8.86 -2.50 1.60
CA TYR A 49 10.14 -3.21 1.49
C TYR A 49 10.46 -4.05 2.73
N GLU A 50 9.79 -3.81 3.85
CA GLU A 50 9.95 -4.57 5.07
C GLU A 50 9.08 -5.84 5.02
N THR A 51 9.71 -7.00 5.07
CA THR A 51 9.03 -8.29 4.93
C THR A 51 9.21 -9.19 6.15
N ALA A 52 10.07 -8.85 7.11
CA ALA A 52 10.36 -9.70 8.26
C ALA A 52 9.23 -9.68 9.32
N THR A 53 8.65 -8.52 9.58
CA THR A 53 7.62 -8.35 10.62
C THR A 53 6.43 -9.30 10.45
N PRO A 54 5.82 -9.46 9.27
CA PRO A 54 4.67 -10.35 9.13
C PRO A 54 5.01 -11.82 9.34
N TYR A 55 6.23 -12.25 9.08
CA TYR A 55 6.68 -13.63 9.30
C TYR A 55 7.12 -13.90 10.73
N LEU A 56 7.75 -12.93 11.38
CA LEU A 56 8.32 -13.09 12.72
C LEU A 56 7.38 -12.61 13.82
N PHE A 57 6.59 -11.58 13.54
CA PHE A 57 5.75 -10.87 14.51
C PHE A 57 4.40 -10.50 13.89
N GLY A 58 3.66 -11.51 13.40
CA GLY A 58 2.42 -11.32 12.66
C GLY A 58 1.39 -10.42 13.35
N GLU A 59 1.23 -10.55 14.67
CA GLU A 59 0.31 -9.69 15.43
C GLU A 59 0.75 -8.21 15.43
N LEU A 60 2.07 -7.93 15.47
CA LEU A 60 2.56 -6.56 15.33
C LEU A 60 2.31 -6.01 13.91
N ALA A 61 2.51 -6.84 12.88
CA ALA A 61 2.20 -6.45 11.51
C ALA A 61 0.71 -6.07 11.35
N LYS A 62 -0.21 -6.84 11.94
CA LYS A 62 -1.65 -6.51 11.94
C LYS A 62 -1.95 -5.16 12.59
N THR A 63 -1.22 -4.78 13.66
CA THR A 63 -1.42 -3.46 14.28
C THR A 63 -0.99 -2.30 13.38
N MET A 64 0.04 -2.49 12.54
CA MET A 64 0.39 -1.50 11.52
C MET A 64 -0.71 -1.36 10.47
N ARG A 65 -1.32 -2.47 10.05
CA ARG A 65 -2.48 -2.42 9.14
C ARG A 65 -3.65 -1.67 9.75
N ASP A 66 -3.90 -1.86 11.05
CA ASP A 66 -4.93 -1.10 11.74
C ASP A 66 -4.67 0.41 11.68
N VAL A 67 -3.44 0.84 11.93
CA VAL A 67 -3.04 2.25 11.80
C VAL A 67 -3.27 2.78 10.38
N GLU A 68 -2.83 2.06 9.35
CA GLU A 68 -2.96 2.47 7.96
C GLU A 68 -4.43 2.59 7.52
N PHE A 69 -5.24 1.58 7.81
CA PHE A 69 -6.61 1.50 7.30
C PHE A 69 -7.62 2.27 8.15
N ASN A 70 -7.45 2.33 9.47
CA ASN A 70 -8.45 2.89 10.37
C ASN A 70 -8.07 4.28 10.93
N TYR A 71 -6.78 4.65 10.94
CA TYR A 71 -6.34 5.96 11.44
C TYR A 71 -5.80 6.87 10.33
N ALA A 72 -5.05 6.34 9.35
CA ALA A 72 -4.44 7.14 8.30
C ALA A 72 -5.31 7.29 7.04
N THR A 73 -6.45 6.60 6.96
CA THR A 73 -7.36 6.61 5.82
C THR A 73 -8.55 7.54 6.03
N LYS A 74 -8.83 8.39 5.05
CA LYS A 74 -9.98 9.31 5.03
C LYS A 74 -11.26 8.64 4.55
N GLU A 75 -12.39 9.32 4.71
CA GLU A 75 -13.70 8.85 4.27
C GLU A 75 -13.77 8.55 2.77
N ASN A 76 -13.06 9.29 1.93
CA ASN A 76 -12.99 9.06 0.48
C ASN A 76 -12.00 7.95 0.07
N GLY A 77 -11.34 7.29 1.02
CA GLY A 77 -10.38 6.22 0.77
C GLY A 77 -8.94 6.67 0.55
N LEU A 78 -8.64 7.99 0.58
CA LEU A 78 -7.28 8.46 0.57
C LEU A 78 -6.56 7.99 1.84
N MET A 79 -5.51 7.21 1.66
CA MET A 79 -4.60 6.82 2.74
C MET A 79 -3.42 7.78 2.75
N ASN A 80 -3.24 8.50 3.85
CA ASN A 80 -2.07 9.37 3.99
C ASN A 80 -0.79 8.55 3.96
N PHE A 81 0.19 8.96 3.14
CA PHE A 81 1.39 8.13 2.94
C PHE A 81 2.25 8.00 4.20
N ARG A 82 2.12 8.93 5.15
CA ARG A 82 2.77 8.88 6.46
C ARG A 82 1.72 8.91 7.57
N ALA A 83 1.67 7.85 8.37
CA ALA A 83 0.87 7.81 9.58
C ALA A 83 1.62 8.49 10.72
N SER A 84 1.28 9.74 11.01
CA SER A 84 1.89 10.55 12.06
C SER A 84 1.26 10.30 13.45
N LEU A 85 1.85 10.88 14.48
CA LEU A 85 1.34 10.89 15.85
C LEU A 85 0.87 12.30 16.27
N PRO A 86 -0.12 12.39 17.17
CA PRO A 86 -0.92 11.29 17.71
C PRO A 86 -1.78 10.61 16.62
N LEU A 87 -2.26 9.39 16.85
CA LEU A 87 -3.04 8.64 15.85
C LEU A 87 -4.29 9.38 15.36
N SER A 88 -4.88 10.25 16.20
CA SER A 88 -6.00 11.13 15.80
C SER A 88 -5.64 12.12 14.68
N GLU A 89 -4.38 12.34 14.43
CA GLU A 89 -3.85 13.24 13.40
C GLU A 89 -3.41 12.49 12.12
N ALA A 90 -3.31 11.15 12.17
CA ALA A 90 -2.71 10.34 11.12
C ALA A 90 -3.36 10.53 9.74
N SER A 91 -4.67 10.84 9.68
CA SER A 91 -5.39 11.10 8.42
C SER A 91 -5.38 12.57 7.96
N LYS A 92 -4.78 13.49 8.69
CA LYS A 92 -4.84 14.93 8.35
C LYS A 92 -4.07 15.31 7.08
N GLY A 93 -3.07 14.53 6.69
CA GLY A 93 -2.36 14.71 5.42
C GLY A 93 -3.27 14.54 4.19
N ASN A 94 -2.86 15.11 3.05
CA ASN A 94 -3.58 15.03 1.78
C ASN A 94 -2.73 14.42 0.66
N ASN A 95 -1.67 13.71 1.00
CA ASN A 95 -0.75 13.18 0.02
C ASN A 95 -0.69 11.64 0.12
N PRO A 96 -1.43 10.92 -0.72
CA PRO A 96 -1.29 9.47 -0.82
C PRO A 96 -0.09 9.11 -1.68
N ALA A 97 0.66 8.08 -1.31
CA ALA A 97 1.64 7.47 -2.20
C ALA A 97 0.98 6.32 -2.97
N ALA A 98 1.11 6.33 -4.29
CA ALA A 98 0.44 5.34 -5.14
C ALA A 98 0.92 3.91 -4.85
N ASP A 99 2.23 3.69 -4.79
CA ASP A 99 2.84 2.43 -4.38
C ASP A 99 2.55 2.07 -2.91
N GLY A 100 2.54 3.08 -2.04
CA GLY A 100 2.24 2.90 -0.62
C GLY A 100 0.83 2.40 -0.39
N GLN A 101 -0.16 3.07 -0.95
CA GLN A 101 -1.57 2.72 -0.78
C GLN A 101 -1.90 1.36 -1.40
N MET A 102 -1.41 1.09 -2.62
CA MET A 102 -1.58 -0.22 -3.26
C MET A 102 -0.84 -1.32 -2.50
N GLY A 103 0.37 -1.05 -2.05
CA GLY A 103 1.15 -1.99 -1.22
C GLY A 103 0.48 -2.32 0.11
N CYS A 104 -0.24 -1.39 0.74
CA CYS A 104 -0.99 -1.68 1.97
C CYS A 104 -2.09 -2.72 1.73
N ILE A 105 -2.76 -2.69 0.56
CA ILE A 105 -3.75 -3.71 0.18
C ILE A 105 -3.07 -5.08 0.02
N MET A 106 -1.89 -5.13 -0.58
CA MET A 106 -1.12 -6.36 -0.72
C MET A 106 -0.62 -6.88 0.64
N LYS A 107 -0.23 -5.97 1.55
CA LYS A 107 0.22 -6.31 2.89
C LYS A 107 -0.91 -6.93 3.73
N ILE A 108 -2.12 -6.37 3.71
CA ILE A 108 -3.25 -6.94 4.47
C ILE A 108 -3.64 -8.33 3.92
N TYR A 109 -3.55 -8.52 2.60
CA TYR A 109 -3.73 -9.83 1.98
C TYR A 109 -2.67 -10.84 2.46
N ARG A 110 -1.41 -10.43 2.52
CA ARG A 110 -0.30 -11.25 3.02
C ARG A 110 -0.48 -11.65 4.48
N GLU A 111 -0.82 -10.71 5.37
CA GLU A 111 -1.03 -10.97 6.79
C GLU A 111 -2.23 -11.90 7.02
N TRP A 112 -3.29 -11.73 6.24
CA TRP A 112 -4.40 -12.68 6.26
C TRP A 112 -3.98 -14.09 5.83
N GLN A 113 -3.24 -14.23 4.73
CA GLN A 113 -2.76 -15.54 4.26
C GLN A 113 -1.83 -16.21 5.28
N LEU A 114 -0.89 -15.45 5.88
CA LEU A 114 0.06 -15.99 6.85
C LEU A 114 -0.60 -16.42 8.16
N SER A 115 -1.61 -15.69 8.61
CA SER A 115 -2.30 -15.99 9.88
C SER A 115 -3.47 -16.93 9.74
N GLY A 116 -4.10 -17.01 8.56
CA GLY A 116 -5.38 -17.70 8.39
C GLY A 116 -6.56 -17.05 9.12
N ASP A 117 -6.37 -15.84 9.64
CA ASP A 117 -7.33 -15.12 10.48
C ASP A 117 -8.43 -14.47 9.62
N ASN A 118 -9.54 -15.18 9.48
CA ASN A 118 -10.68 -14.69 8.70
C ASN A 118 -11.41 -13.52 9.37
N ASP A 119 -11.36 -13.39 10.69
CA ASP A 119 -11.97 -12.27 11.40
C ASP A 119 -11.14 -11.00 11.17
N PHE A 120 -9.82 -11.11 11.12
CA PHE A 120 -8.95 -10.00 10.72
C PHE A 120 -9.33 -9.45 9.33
N LEU A 121 -9.49 -10.35 8.33
CA LEU A 121 -9.92 -9.94 7.00
C LEU A 121 -11.31 -9.31 7.02
N LYS A 122 -12.27 -9.94 7.68
CA LYS A 122 -13.66 -9.48 7.76
C LYS A 122 -13.76 -8.08 8.38
N ASN A 123 -13.04 -7.85 9.47
CA ASN A 123 -13.07 -6.59 10.20
C ASN A 123 -12.45 -5.43 9.38
N ASN A 124 -11.55 -5.73 8.45
CA ASN A 124 -10.88 -4.73 7.60
C ASN A 124 -11.47 -4.63 6.18
N TRP A 125 -12.41 -5.50 5.80
CA TRP A 125 -12.85 -5.65 4.42
C TRP A 125 -13.43 -4.36 3.81
N GLU A 126 -14.30 -3.67 4.52
CA GLU A 126 -14.89 -2.40 4.03
C GLU A 126 -13.82 -1.32 3.82
N GLN A 127 -12.83 -1.25 4.70
CA GLN A 127 -11.72 -0.32 4.55
C GLN A 127 -10.82 -0.67 3.36
N VAL A 128 -10.55 -1.96 3.14
CA VAL A 128 -9.81 -2.42 1.95
C VAL A 128 -10.50 -1.97 0.67
N LYS A 129 -11.82 -2.17 0.57
CA LYS A 129 -12.61 -1.70 -0.59
C LYS A 129 -12.53 -0.19 -0.75
N LYS A 130 -12.69 0.56 0.33
CA LYS A 130 -12.62 2.01 0.35
C LYS A 130 -11.26 2.50 -0.15
N VAL A 131 -10.16 1.95 0.37
CA VAL A 131 -8.79 2.31 0.01
C VAL A 131 -8.49 2.03 -1.46
N LEU A 132 -8.88 0.85 -1.97
CA LEU A 132 -8.70 0.54 -3.40
C LEU A 132 -9.55 1.43 -4.29
N SER A 133 -10.79 1.71 -3.87
CA SER A 133 -11.74 2.53 -4.65
C SER A 133 -11.32 4.00 -4.77
N TYR A 134 -10.38 4.46 -3.97
CA TYR A 134 -9.77 5.79 -4.14
C TYR A 134 -9.13 5.96 -5.53
N ALA A 135 -8.58 4.91 -6.10
CA ALA A 135 -8.06 4.96 -7.47
C ALA A 135 -9.14 5.29 -8.51
N TRP A 136 -10.40 4.97 -8.24
CA TRP A 136 -11.53 5.05 -9.17
C TRP A 136 -12.42 6.29 -8.99
N ILE A 137 -12.13 7.16 -8.02
CA ILE A 137 -12.87 8.42 -7.88
C ILE A 137 -12.53 9.37 -9.03
N GLU A 138 -13.35 10.38 -9.24
CA GLU A 138 -13.03 11.46 -10.16
C GLU A 138 -11.67 12.07 -9.79
N LYS A 139 -10.75 12.16 -10.76
CA LYS A 139 -9.34 12.56 -10.57
C LYS A 139 -8.50 11.60 -9.71
N GLY A 140 -8.99 10.40 -9.43
CA GLY A 140 -8.18 9.30 -8.91
C GLY A 140 -7.20 8.77 -9.96
N TRP A 141 -6.32 7.87 -9.54
CA TRP A 141 -5.27 7.34 -10.43
C TRP A 141 -5.79 6.50 -11.60
N ASP A 142 -6.96 5.89 -11.50
CA ASP A 142 -7.66 5.14 -12.53
C ASP A 142 -9.14 5.59 -12.57
N GLY A 143 -9.34 6.90 -12.73
CA GLY A 143 -10.66 7.52 -12.66
C GLY A 143 -11.61 7.10 -13.80
N ASN A 144 -11.07 6.73 -14.96
CA ASN A 144 -11.80 6.18 -16.10
C ASN A 144 -12.05 4.67 -16.00
N GLN A 145 -11.43 3.98 -15.02
CA GLN A 145 -11.59 2.55 -14.74
C GLN A 145 -11.21 1.65 -15.93
N ASP A 146 -10.10 1.96 -16.56
CA ASP A 146 -9.52 1.12 -17.61
C ASP A 146 -8.39 0.18 -17.12
N GLY A 147 -8.01 0.29 -15.84
CA GLY A 147 -6.97 -0.50 -15.21
C GLY A 147 -5.58 0.12 -15.28
N VAL A 148 -5.46 1.34 -15.79
CA VAL A 148 -4.19 2.04 -15.96
C VAL A 148 -4.08 3.21 -14.98
N MET A 149 -2.98 3.27 -14.22
CA MET A 149 -2.73 4.41 -13.34
C MET A 149 -2.17 5.60 -14.12
N GLU A 150 -2.83 6.73 -13.94
CA GLU A 150 -2.46 8.01 -14.56
C GLU A 150 -2.43 9.16 -13.54
N GLY A 151 -2.20 10.36 -14.01
CA GLY A 151 -2.17 11.56 -13.17
C GLY A 151 -0.91 11.63 -12.30
N SER A 152 -1.01 12.38 -11.19
CA SER A 152 0.08 12.59 -10.26
C SER A 152 0.21 11.42 -9.29
N GLN A 153 1.33 10.73 -9.33
CA GLN A 153 1.60 9.51 -8.55
C GLN A 153 2.84 9.74 -7.67
N HIS A 154 2.62 10.24 -6.46
CA HIS A 154 3.68 10.27 -5.44
C HIS A 154 4.10 8.85 -5.08
N ASN A 155 5.39 8.63 -4.86
CA ASN A 155 5.94 7.29 -4.68
C ASN A 155 7.25 7.30 -3.88
N THR A 156 7.82 6.12 -3.69
CA THR A 156 9.03 5.86 -2.91
C THR A 156 10.30 6.60 -3.39
N MET A 157 10.27 7.16 -4.59
CA MET A 157 11.40 7.97 -5.11
C MET A 157 11.31 9.43 -4.67
N ASP A 158 10.36 9.79 -3.79
CA ASP A 158 10.09 11.14 -3.28
C ASP A 158 9.78 12.17 -4.39
N VAL A 159 9.26 11.69 -5.52
CA VAL A 159 8.83 12.51 -6.66
C VAL A 159 7.44 12.10 -7.10
N ASN A 160 6.78 12.97 -7.84
CA ASN A 160 5.53 12.62 -8.51
C ASN A 160 5.85 12.12 -9.93
N TYR A 161 5.42 10.91 -10.24
CA TYR A 161 5.34 10.46 -11.63
C TYR A 161 4.04 10.95 -12.25
N PHE A 162 4.09 11.26 -13.53
CA PHE A 162 2.93 11.67 -14.33
C PHE A 162 2.80 10.75 -15.53
N GLY A 163 1.61 10.19 -15.71
CA GLY A 163 1.32 9.23 -16.76
C GLY A 163 1.61 7.77 -16.41
N PRO A 164 1.21 6.85 -17.29
CA PRO A 164 1.36 5.43 -17.09
C PRO A 164 2.82 5.00 -16.98
N ASN A 165 3.13 4.23 -15.96
CA ASN A 165 4.48 3.71 -15.73
C ASN A 165 4.43 2.32 -15.10
N PRO A 166 5.47 1.50 -15.32
CA PRO A 166 5.49 0.12 -14.82
C PRO A 166 5.55 0.05 -13.29
N GLN A 167 6.26 0.97 -12.62
CA GLN A 167 6.44 0.90 -11.19
C GLN A 167 5.11 1.02 -10.44
N MET A 168 4.32 2.05 -10.69
CA MET A 168 3.01 2.21 -10.04
C MET A 168 1.98 1.24 -10.58
N GLY A 169 2.01 0.97 -11.89
CA GLY A 169 1.12 0.02 -12.54
C GLY A 169 1.24 -1.39 -11.95
N PHE A 170 2.44 -1.89 -11.69
CA PHE A 170 2.60 -3.22 -11.08
C PHE A 170 2.13 -3.28 -9.63
N TRP A 171 2.32 -2.22 -8.83
CA TRP A 171 1.70 -2.14 -7.50
C TRP A 171 0.18 -2.19 -7.59
N TYR A 172 -0.41 -1.49 -8.55
CA TYR A 172 -1.85 -1.50 -8.76
C TYR A 172 -2.36 -2.88 -9.20
N MET A 173 -1.69 -3.53 -10.17
CA MET A 173 -2.03 -4.89 -10.59
C MET A 173 -1.95 -5.87 -9.41
N GLY A 174 -0.92 -5.77 -8.58
CA GLY A 174 -0.79 -6.55 -7.36
C GLY A 174 -1.93 -6.33 -6.37
N ALA A 175 -2.33 -5.07 -6.15
CA ALA A 175 -3.45 -4.71 -5.29
C ALA A 175 -4.79 -5.23 -5.83
N LEU A 176 -5.05 -5.12 -7.13
CA LEU A 176 -6.26 -5.67 -7.77
C LEU A 176 -6.34 -7.20 -7.61
N LYS A 177 -5.24 -7.92 -7.79
CA LYS A 177 -5.21 -9.38 -7.59
C LYS A 177 -5.40 -9.77 -6.13
N ALA A 178 -4.76 -9.06 -5.19
CA ALA A 178 -4.95 -9.28 -3.77
C ALA A 178 -6.42 -9.05 -3.36
N ALA A 179 -7.00 -7.94 -3.82
CA ALA A 179 -8.39 -7.59 -3.55
C ALA A 179 -9.37 -8.58 -4.21
N GLU A 180 -9.11 -9.07 -5.41
CA GLU A 180 -9.90 -10.15 -6.05
C GLU A 180 -9.95 -11.39 -5.15
N LYS A 181 -8.79 -11.84 -4.64
CA LYS A 181 -8.73 -13.02 -3.78
C LYS A 181 -9.44 -12.82 -2.44
N MET A 182 -9.25 -11.66 -1.83
CA MET A 182 -9.98 -11.31 -0.59
C MET A 182 -11.49 -11.22 -0.84
N SER A 183 -11.93 -10.64 -1.96
CA SER A 183 -13.35 -10.57 -2.36
C SER A 183 -14.00 -11.94 -2.47
N ILE A 184 -13.30 -12.91 -3.06
CA ILE A 184 -13.79 -14.29 -3.19
C ILE A 184 -13.99 -14.90 -1.80
N ALA A 185 -13.05 -14.73 -0.89
CA ALA A 185 -13.16 -15.23 0.49
C ALA A 185 -14.33 -14.55 1.24
N MET A 186 -14.53 -13.26 1.01
CA MET A 186 -15.62 -12.47 1.59
C MET A 186 -16.97 -12.66 0.87
N LYS A 187 -17.01 -13.48 -0.19
CA LYS A 187 -18.19 -13.73 -1.04
C LYS A 187 -18.74 -12.46 -1.74
N ASP A 188 -17.92 -11.44 -1.90
CA ASP A 188 -18.25 -10.21 -2.63
C ASP A 188 -17.96 -10.40 -4.13
N LYS A 189 -18.88 -11.07 -4.82
CA LYS A 189 -18.73 -11.44 -6.24
C LYS A 189 -18.59 -10.22 -7.15
N ASN A 190 -19.27 -9.12 -6.84
CA ASN A 190 -19.27 -7.92 -7.65
C ASN A 190 -17.90 -7.23 -7.59
N PHE A 191 -17.34 -7.08 -6.40
CA PHE A 191 -16.03 -6.48 -6.22
C PHE A 191 -14.93 -7.37 -6.80
N ALA A 192 -15.03 -8.71 -6.63
CA ALA A 192 -14.12 -9.67 -7.26
C ALA A 192 -14.11 -9.52 -8.80
N LYS A 193 -15.29 -9.45 -9.43
CA LYS A 193 -15.42 -9.26 -10.87
C LYS A 193 -14.80 -7.94 -11.32
N LYS A 194 -15.06 -6.84 -10.59
CA LYS A 194 -14.48 -5.53 -10.89
C LYS A 194 -12.96 -5.56 -10.84
N CYS A 195 -12.38 -6.06 -9.76
CA CYS A 195 -10.93 -6.17 -9.62
C CYS A 195 -10.30 -7.02 -10.73
N ARG A 196 -10.90 -8.16 -11.05
CA ARG A 196 -10.44 -9.02 -12.15
C ARG A 196 -10.45 -8.30 -13.48
N THR A 197 -11.58 -7.66 -13.84
CA THR A 197 -11.72 -6.96 -15.12
C THR A 197 -10.70 -5.83 -15.27
N LEU A 198 -10.47 -5.03 -14.20
CA LEU A 198 -9.46 -3.97 -14.24
C LEU A 198 -8.04 -4.54 -14.32
N PHE A 199 -7.76 -5.64 -13.62
CA PHE A 199 -6.47 -6.32 -13.73
C PHE A 199 -6.21 -6.81 -15.15
N GLU A 200 -7.16 -7.49 -15.77
CA GLU A 200 -7.02 -8.05 -17.12
C GLU A 200 -6.78 -6.93 -18.15
N LYS A 201 -7.61 -5.88 -18.13
CA LYS A 201 -7.45 -4.73 -19.02
C LYS A 201 -6.12 -3.99 -18.81
N GLY A 202 -5.79 -3.69 -17.56
CA GLY A 202 -4.57 -2.94 -17.24
C GLY A 202 -3.30 -3.73 -17.56
N SER A 203 -3.30 -5.04 -17.30
CA SER A 203 -2.18 -5.92 -17.63
C SER A 203 -1.96 -5.98 -19.15
N GLU A 204 -3.00 -6.23 -19.94
CA GLU A 204 -2.95 -6.25 -21.39
C GLU A 204 -2.46 -4.90 -21.94
N TRP A 205 -3.05 -3.80 -21.45
CA TRP A 205 -2.66 -2.46 -21.89
C TRP A 205 -1.19 -2.16 -21.58
N MET A 206 -0.68 -2.56 -20.40
CA MET A 206 0.72 -2.33 -20.03
C MET A 206 1.67 -3.15 -20.91
N ASP A 207 1.34 -4.41 -21.21
CA ASP A 207 2.14 -5.25 -22.09
C ASP A 207 2.20 -4.66 -23.50
N GLU A 208 1.09 -4.18 -24.03
CA GLU A 208 1.02 -3.60 -25.38
C GLU A 208 1.63 -2.21 -25.49
N ASN A 209 1.56 -1.42 -24.43
CA ASN A 209 1.87 0.01 -24.51
C ASN A 209 3.14 0.43 -23.78
N LEU A 210 3.58 -0.29 -22.75
CA LEU A 210 4.77 0.05 -21.98
C LEU A 210 5.95 -0.89 -22.26
N PHE A 211 5.70 -2.13 -22.71
CA PHE A 211 6.77 -3.06 -23.01
C PHE A 211 7.37 -2.77 -24.39
N ASN A 212 8.66 -2.49 -24.44
CA ASN A 212 9.37 -2.17 -25.70
C ASN A 212 10.04 -3.38 -26.36
N GLY A 213 9.82 -4.59 -25.83
CA GLY A 213 10.45 -5.84 -26.28
C GLY A 213 11.59 -6.30 -25.39
N GLU A 214 12.09 -5.46 -24.50
CA GLU A 214 13.17 -5.76 -23.55
C GLU A 214 12.78 -5.42 -22.11
N TYR A 215 12.20 -4.22 -21.88
CA TYR A 215 11.74 -3.75 -20.58
C TYR A 215 10.50 -2.86 -20.72
N TYR A 216 9.88 -2.54 -19.57
CA TYR A 216 8.72 -1.63 -19.52
C TYR A 216 9.18 -0.19 -19.33
N GLU A 217 8.62 0.72 -20.12
CA GLU A 217 8.94 2.14 -20.13
C GLU A 217 7.89 2.99 -19.44
N HIS A 218 8.28 4.15 -18.94
CA HIS A 218 7.38 5.17 -18.42
C HIS A 218 6.89 6.08 -19.58
N LYS A 219 5.59 6.14 -19.80
CA LYS A 219 4.96 7.13 -20.69
C LYS A 219 4.69 8.42 -19.93
N ILE A 220 5.67 9.31 -19.92
CA ILE A 220 5.56 10.59 -19.21
C ILE A 220 4.49 11.45 -19.88
N THR A 221 3.58 12.03 -19.09
CA THR A 221 2.61 13.03 -19.50
C THR A 221 2.88 14.35 -18.78
N ASP A 222 2.51 15.47 -19.40
CA ASP A 222 2.62 16.77 -18.73
C ASP A 222 1.68 16.85 -17.53
N PRO A 223 2.10 17.46 -16.41
CA PRO A 223 1.21 17.77 -15.30
C PRO A 223 0.07 18.68 -15.79
N LYS A 224 -1.16 18.22 -15.65
CA LYS A 224 -2.36 19.03 -15.96
C LYS A 224 -2.82 19.79 -14.73
#